data_0fa9debdd0ed2bd1ae9648d93575782c
#
_entry.id   0fa9debdd0ed2bd1ae9648d93575782c
#
_cell.length_a   1.000
_cell.length_b   1.000
_cell.length_c   1.000
_cell.angle_alpha   90.00
_cell.angle_beta   90.00
_cell.angle_gamma   90.00
#
_symmetry.space_group_name_H-M   'P 1'
#
loop_
_entity.id
_entity.type
_entity.pdbx_description
1 polymer ?
#
loop_
_entity_poly.entity_id
_entity_poly.type
_entity_poly.pdbx_seq_one_letter_code
_entity_poly.pdbx_strand_id
1 'polypeptide(L)'
;ALGLWQFIPSTGYKFGLKRDRYIDERLDPDKATTAAIQYLKELHQIFGDWTTVLAAYNCGEGRVLRIIRSQNVNYLDNFWDLYQRLPRETARYVPKFLATLHIINNLEKYGLDKVVLDEPLEYEKVQISKQVSLKALGAKIDVPLKTLVELNPELRYKILPQELYSLKVPKGKKDVVVAKISEVPVSSPPRPAFVYHRVRHGETLSAIARKYRTNIRNIARANNINK
;
A
#
# COMPACT_ATOMS: atom_id res chain seq x y z
N ALA A 1 -0.42 -0.64 -7.88
CA ALA A 1 -0.92 0.14 -6.76
C ALA A 1 -1.41 -0.78 -5.64
N LEU A 2 -1.41 -0.32 -4.38
CA LEU A 2 -1.76 -1.16 -3.24
C LEU A 2 -2.35 -0.32 -2.08
N GLY A 3 -3.20 -0.96 -1.26
CA GLY A 3 -3.79 -0.37 -0.06
C GLY A 3 -4.96 0.58 -0.33
N LEU A 4 -5.46 1.24 0.72
CA LEU A 4 -6.59 2.16 0.67
C LEU A 4 -6.34 3.31 -0.32
N TRP A 5 -5.14 3.86 -0.32
CA TRP A 5 -4.74 5.02 -1.12
C TRP A 5 -4.10 4.66 -2.47
N GLN A 6 -4.01 3.38 -2.81
CA GLN A 6 -3.50 2.87 -4.08
C GLN A 6 -2.11 3.42 -4.47
N PHE A 7 -1.20 3.56 -3.51
CA PHE A 7 0.17 3.99 -3.80
C PHE A 7 0.92 2.98 -4.68
N ILE A 8 1.57 3.46 -5.72
CA ILE A 8 2.64 2.71 -6.39
C ILE A 8 3.93 2.78 -5.55
N PRO A 9 4.86 1.81 -5.65
CA PRO A 9 6.04 1.77 -4.78
C PRO A 9 6.86 3.06 -4.78
N SER A 10 7.14 3.63 -5.97
CA SER A 10 7.95 4.85 -6.09
C SER A 10 7.35 6.04 -5.36
N THR A 11 6.04 6.26 -5.53
CA THR A 11 5.33 7.35 -4.84
C THR A 11 5.25 7.08 -3.34
N GLY A 12 4.99 5.83 -2.93
CA GLY A 12 5.00 5.46 -1.51
C GLY A 12 6.34 5.77 -0.84
N TYR A 13 7.46 5.42 -1.47
CA TYR A 13 8.82 5.73 -0.95
C TYR A 13 9.07 7.24 -0.84
N LYS A 14 8.63 8.04 -1.84
CA LYS A 14 8.76 9.50 -1.81
C LYS A 14 8.10 10.10 -0.58
N PHE A 15 6.97 9.54 -0.14
CA PHE A 15 6.21 10.00 1.02
C PHE A 15 6.43 9.15 2.29
N GLY A 16 7.60 8.47 2.39
CA GLY A 16 8.07 7.83 3.60
C GLY A 16 7.49 6.45 3.90
N LEU A 17 6.69 5.87 2.99
CA LEU A 17 6.18 4.51 3.17
C LEU A 17 7.26 3.47 2.86
N LYS A 18 7.58 2.65 3.85
CA LYS A 18 8.57 1.57 3.72
C LYS A 18 7.95 0.32 3.10
N ARG A 19 8.77 -0.39 2.34
CA ARG A 19 8.46 -1.73 1.86
C ARG A 19 9.70 -2.59 1.91
N ASP A 20 9.64 -3.66 2.65
CA ASP A 20 10.70 -4.65 2.77
C ASP A 20 10.17 -6.09 2.60
N ARG A 21 10.92 -7.07 3.10
CA ARG A 21 10.52 -8.48 3.07
C ARG A 21 9.28 -8.73 3.91
N TYR A 22 9.13 -8.09 5.06
CA TYR A 22 8.10 -8.36 6.06
C TYR A 22 6.93 -7.40 6.00
N ILE A 23 7.18 -6.14 5.66
CA ILE A 23 6.25 -5.02 5.78
C ILE A 23 6.04 -4.37 4.42
N ASP A 24 4.81 -3.92 4.16
CA ASP A 24 4.46 -3.00 3.09
C ASP A 24 3.51 -1.93 3.65
N GLU A 25 4.07 -0.79 4.07
CA GLU A 25 3.34 0.28 4.76
C GLU A 25 2.27 0.97 3.90
N ARG A 26 2.22 0.68 2.61
CA ARG A 26 1.09 1.11 1.76
C ARG A 26 -0.23 0.45 2.15
N LEU A 27 -0.15 -0.67 2.89
CA LEU A 27 -1.30 -1.38 3.46
C LEU A 27 -1.69 -0.88 4.85
N ASP A 28 -0.80 -0.18 5.57
CA ASP A 28 -1.13 0.43 6.88
C ASP A 28 -2.03 1.65 6.66
N PRO A 29 -3.31 1.65 7.11
CA PRO A 29 -4.23 2.75 6.86
C PRO A 29 -3.75 4.09 7.43
N ASP A 30 -3.15 4.09 8.63
CA ASP A 30 -2.71 5.31 9.31
C ASP A 30 -1.53 5.96 8.55
N LYS A 31 -0.51 5.16 8.24
CA LYS A 31 0.69 5.62 7.53
C LYS A 31 0.38 6.02 6.10
N ALA A 32 -0.40 5.19 5.39
CA ALA A 32 -0.79 5.49 4.02
C ALA A 32 -1.67 6.74 3.93
N THR A 33 -2.55 7.00 4.91
CA THR A 33 -3.35 8.23 4.97
C THR A 33 -2.48 9.45 5.21
N THR A 34 -1.51 9.36 6.14
CA THR A 34 -0.55 10.44 6.37
C THR A 34 0.23 10.78 5.10
N ALA A 35 0.74 9.77 4.41
CA ALA A 35 1.44 9.93 3.13
C ALA A 35 0.55 10.53 2.04
N ALA A 36 -0.73 10.11 1.96
CA ALA A 36 -1.68 10.64 0.99
C ALA A 36 -2.00 12.11 1.22
N ILE A 37 -2.15 12.53 2.49
CA ILE A 37 -2.34 13.94 2.85
C ILE A 37 -1.14 14.76 2.39
N GLN A 38 0.08 14.30 2.61
CA GLN A 38 1.29 14.99 2.17
C GLN A 38 1.35 15.10 0.64
N TYR A 39 1.04 14.02 -0.08
CA TYR A 39 1.00 14.03 -1.53
C TYR A 39 -0.07 14.96 -2.08
N LEU A 40 -1.28 14.94 -1.53
CA LEU A 40 -2.35 15.84 -1.94
C LEU A 40 -1.99 17.32 -1.68
N LYS A 41 -1.33 17.64 -0.57
CA LYS A 41 -0.81 18.99 -0.30
C LYS A 41 0.24 19.41 -1.32
N GLU A 42 1.19 18.55 -1.68
CA GLU A 42 2.19 18.83 -2.72
C GLU A 42 1.52 19.08 -4.08
N LEU A 43 0.55 18.24 -4.45
CA LEU A 43 -0.22 18.44 -5.69
C LEU A 43 -1.01 19.75 -5.67
N HIS A 44 -1.58 20.14 -4.53
CA HIS A 44 -2.33 21.39 -4.40
C HIS A 44 -1.41 22.61 -4.54
N GLN A 45 -0.18 22.54 -4.07
CA GLN A 45 0.81 23.59 -4.30
C GLN A 45 1.15 23.77 -5.79
N ILE A 46 1.06 22.69 -6.58
CA ILE A 46 1.36 22.72 -8.03
C ILE A 46 0.17 23.25 -8.83
N PHE A 47 -1.05 22.81 -8.52
CA PHE A 47 -2.21 23.02 -9.37
C PHE A 47 -3.22 24.05 -8.82
N GLY A 48 -3.27 24.28 -7.51
CA GLY A 48 -4.19 25.24 -6.86
C GLY A 48 -5.66 24.82 -6.83
N ASP A 49 -6.14 24.06 -7.81
CA ASP A 49 -7.51 23.58 -7.93
C ASP A 49 -7.65 22.12 -7.48
N TRP A 50 -8.57 21.83 -6.53
CA TRP A 50 -8.76 20.51 -5.97
C TRP A 50 -9.22 19.46 -7.00
N THR A 51 -10.00 19.85 -8.00
CA THR A 51 -10.45 18.89 -9.03
C THR A 51 -9.29 18.47 -9.94
N THR A 52 -8.38 19.40 -10.23
CA THR A 52 -7.12 19.10 -10.93
C THR A 52 -6.15 18.29 -10.07
N VAL A 53 -6.08 18.58 -8.77
CA VAL A 53 -5.31 17.77 -7.80
C VAL A 53 -5.76 16.33 -7.80
N LEU A 54 -7.07 16.07 -7.73
CA LEU A 54 -7.63 14.73 -7.79
C LEU A 54 -7.32 14.02 -9.12
N ALA A 55 -7.37 14.73 -10.22
CA ALA A 55 -6.96 14.21 -11.53
C ALA A 55 -5.46 13.82 -11.52
N ALA A 56 -4.61 14.70 -10.98
CA ALA A 56 -3.17 14.46 -10.89
C ALA A 56 -2.84 13.30 -9.93
N TYR A 57 -3.56 13.17 -8.83
CA TYR A 57 -3.44 12.02 -7.94
C TYR A 57 -3.73 10.69 -8.67
N ASN A 58 -4.76 10.68 -9.51
CA ASN A 58 -5.20 9.48 -10.24
C ASN A 58 -4.25 9.11 -11.40
N CYS A 59 -3.81 10.07 -12.22
CA CYS A 59 -3.02 9.76 -13.42
C CYS A 59 -1.56 10.22 -13.39
N GLY A 60 -1.14 10.83 -12.30
CA GLY A 60 0.20 11.41 -12.11
C GLY A 60 0.34 12.86 -12.55
N GLU A 61 1.00 13.67 -11.72
CA GLU A 61 1.21 15.10 -11.93
C GLU A 61 1.94 15.41 -13.25
N GLY A 62 2.93 14.60 -13.61
CA GLY A 62 3.68 14.77 -14.86
C GLY A 62 2.81 14.65 -16.11
N ARG A 63 1.74 13.85 -16.07
CA ARG A 63 0.79 13.72 -17.17
C ARG A 63 -0.08 14.95 -17.28
N VAL A 64 -0.63 15.43 -16.18
CA VAL A 64 -1.47 16.64 -16.15
C VAL A 64 -0.67 17.86 -16.64
N LEU A 65 0.55 18.07 -16.12
CA LEU A 65 1.44 19.15 -16.56
C LEU A 65 1.75 19.06 -18.07
N ARG A 66 1.95 17.85 -18.61
CA ARG A 66 2.17 17.69 -20.05
C ARG A 66 0.95 18.07 -20.87
N ILE A 67 -0.25 17.74 -20.41
CA ILE A 67 -1.50 18.10 -21.08
C ILE A 67 -1.68 19.62 -21.06
N ILE A 68 -1.47 20.29 -19.92
CA ILE A 68 -1.52 21.75 -19.81
C ILE A 68 -0.57 22.40 -20.83
N ARG A 69 0.69 22.00 -20.83
CA ARG A 69 1.71 22.56 -21.74
C ARG A 69 1.40 22.31 -23.21
N SER A 70 0.73 21.21 -23.54
CA SER A 70 0.40 20.88 -24.95
C SER A 70 -0.70 21.74 -25.56
N GLN A 71 -1.40 22.54 -24.75
CA GLN A 71 -2.49 23.37 -25.21
C GLN A 71 -2.02 24.71 -25.79
N ASN A 72 -0.78 25.11 -25.52
CA ASN A 72 -0.22 26.44 -25.89
C ASN A 72 -1.03 27.62 -25.33
N VAL A 73 -1.82 27.39 -24.28
CA VAL A 73 -2.72 28.38 -23.65
C VAL A 73 -2.59 28.18 -22.12
N ASN A 74 -2.00 29.17 -21.46
CA ASN A 74 -1.58 29.03 -20.06
C ASN A 74 -2.72 29.09 -19.02
N TYR A 75 -3.92 29.57 -19.40
CA TYR A 75 -5.06 29.69 -18.48
C TYR A 75 -6.06 28.53 -18.56
N LEU A 76 -5.85 27.54 -19.44
CA LEU A 76 -6.68 26.33 -19.51
C LEU A 76 -6.02 25.22 -18.69
N ASP A 77 -6.04 25.37 -17.37
CA ASP A 77 -5.27 24.52 -16.43
C ASP A 77 -6.12 23.81 -15.38
N ASN A 78 -7.41 24.14 -15.26
CA ASN A 78 -8.30 23.43 -14.36
C ASN A 78 -8.83 22.11 -14.95
N PHE A 79 -9.37 21.26 -14.11
CA PHE A 79 -9.86 19.93 -14.51
C PHE A 79 -10.84 19.95 -15.68
N TRP A 80 -11.78 20.92 -15.71
CA TRP A 80 -12.83 20.95 -16.72
C TRP A 80 -12.30 21.36 -18.08
N ASP A 81 -11.28 22.23 -18.11
CA ASP A 81 -10.57 22.60 -19.34
C ASP A 81 -9.79 21.41 -19.91
N LEU A 82 -9.25 20.57 -19.01
CA LEU A 82 -8.45 19.40 -19.37
C LEU A 82 -9.30 18.15 -19.67
N TYR A 83 -10.60 18.17 -19.34
CA TYR A 83 -11.49 17.00 -19.32
C TYR A 83 -11.39 16.11 -20.56
N GLN A 84 -11.44 16.73 -21.76
CA GLN A 84 -11.40 16.01 -23.04
C GLN A 84 -10.02 15.43 -23.39
N ARG A 85 -8.96 15.87 -22.71
CA ARG A 85 -7.56 15.48 -22.97
C ARG A 85 -7.03 14.51 -21.92
N LEU A 86 -7.70 14.42 -20.78
CA LEU A 86 -7.36 13.49 -19.71
C LEU A 86 -7.67 12.03 -20.13
N PRO A 87 -6.93 11.04 -19.58
CA PRO A 87 -7.31 9.63 -19.73
C PRO A 87 -8.76 9.42 -19.31
N ARG A 88 -9.48 8.59 -20.05
CA ARG A 88 -10.92 8.30 -19.81
C ARG A 88 -11.21 7.87 -18.35
N GLU A 89 -10.30 7.12 -17.74
CA GLU A 89 -10.40 6.74 -16.33
C GLU A 89 -10.37 7.96 -15.41
N THR A 90 -9.39 8.86 -15.61
CA THR A 90 -9.21 10.09 -14.82
C THR A 90 -10.36 11.07 -15.01
N ALA A 91 -10.80 11.27 -16.26
CA ALA A 91 -11.94 12.12 -16.57
C ALA A 91 -13.23 11.65 -15.86
N ARG A 92 -13.38 10.34 -15.60
CA ARG A 92 -14.51 9.77 -14.86
C ARG A 92 -14.30 9.76 -13.35
N TYR A 93 -13.05 9.70 -12.90
CA TYR A 93 -12.70 9.61 -11.49
C TYR A 93 -13.18 10.81 -10.68
N VAL A 94 -12.88 12.03 -11.15
CA VAL A 94 -13.22 13.27 -10.44
C VAL A 94 -14.75 13.46 -10.34
N PRO A 95 -15.56 13.35 -11.42
CA PRO A 95 -17.01 13.41 -11.28
C PRO A 95 -17.60 12.33 -10.37
N LYS A 96 -17.07 11.12 -10.37
CA LYS A 96 -17.50 10.07 -9.43
C LYS A 96 -17.21 10.43 -7.99
N PHE A 97 -16.04 10.99 -7.71
CA PHE A 97 -15.67 11.46 -6.38
C PHE A 97 -16.63 12.55 -5.91
N LEU A 98 -16.90 13.56 -6.75
CA LEU A 98 -17.84 14.65 -6.43
C LEU A 98 -19.25 14.13 -6.21
N ALA A 99 -19.71 13.18 -7.03
CA ALA A 99 -21.01 12.52 -6.84
C ALA A 99 -21.10 11.77 -5.51
N THR A 100 -20.03 11.06 -5.12
CA THR A 100 -19.95 10.37 -3.83
C THR A 100 -20.01 11.36 -2.67
N LEU A 101 -19.28 12.47 -2.74
CA LEU A 101 -19.35 13.54 -1.74
C LEU A 101 -20.77 14.13 -1.64
N HIS A 102 -21.41 14.36 -2.78
CA HIS A 102 -22.78 14.87 -2.79
C HIS A 102 -23.76 13.89 -2.12
N ILE A 103 -23.63 12.59 -2.37
CA ILE A 103 -24.46 11.54 -1.74
C ILE A 103 -24.22 11.52 -0.22
N ILE A 104 -22.95 11.52 0.23
CA ILE A 104 -22.61 11.50 1.66
C ILE A 104 -23.14 12.72 2.40
N ASN A 105 -23.11 13.88 1.76
CA ASN A 105 -23.66 15.12 2.35
C ASN A 105 -25.19 15.21 2.29
N ASN A 106 -25.88 14.26 1.68
CA ASN A 106 -27.33 14.24 1.53
C ASN A 106 -27.90 12.82 1.74
N LEU A 107 -27.48 12.14 2.81
CA LEU A 107 -27.80 10.73 3.06
C LEU A 107 -29.30 10.45 3.04
N GLU A 108 -30.13 11.30 3.70
CA GLU A 108 -31.59 11.17 3.74
C GLU A 108 -32.21 11.15 2.34
N LYS A 109 -31.76 12.07 1.47
CA LYS A 109 -32.23 12.15 0.07
C LYS A 109 -32.01 10.87 -0.71
N TYR A 110 -30.96 10.10 -0.37
CA TYR A 110 -30.57 8.86 -1.03
C TYR A 110 -30.95 7.61 -0.24
N GLY A 111 -31.70 7.74 0.86
CA GLY A 111 -32.15 6.64 1.70
C GLY A 111 -31.03 5.89 2.43
N LEU A 112 -29.91 6.57 2.68
CA LEU A 112 -28.72 6.02 3.35
C LEU A 112 -28.57 6.47 4.80
N ASP A 113 -29.50 7.28 5.31
CA ASP A 113 -29.56 7.79 6.68
C ASP A 113 -29.74 6.69 7.75
N LYS A 114 -30.33 5.54 7.33
CA LYS A 114 -30.59 4.39 8.20
C LYS A 114 -29.48 3.32 8.20
N VAL A 115 -28.38 3.58 7.51
CA VAL A 115 -27.24 2.65 7.48
C VAL A 115 -26.58 2.64 8.86
N VAL A 116 -26.59 1.48 9.52
CA VAL A 116 -25.88 1.28 10.79
C VAL A 116 -24.39 1.15 10.48
N LEU A 117 -23.59 2.01 11.08
CA LEU A 117 -22.13 1.95 10.94
C LEU A 117 -21.56 0.89 11.88
N ASP A 118 -20.52 0.20 11.43
CA ASP A 118 -19.74 -0.67 12.30
C ASP A 118 -19.03 0.13 13.39
N GLU A 119 -18.83 -0.49 14.56
CA GLU A 119 -18.08 0.14 15.64
C GLU A 119 -16.61 0.38 15.23
N PRO A 120 -16.01 1.50 15.64
CA PRO A 120 -14.60 1.77 15.37
C PRO A 120 -13.69 0.67 15.93
N LEU A 121 -12.68 0.28 15.16
CA LEU A 121 -11.69 -0.68 15.61
C LEU A 121 -10.79 -0.06 16.69
N GLU A 122 -11.05 -0.40 17.96
CA GLU A 122 -10.21 0.01 19.08
C GLU A 122 -9.00 -0.90 19.22
N TYR A 123 -7.80 -0.33 19.28
CA TYR A 123 -6.56 -1.08 19.43
C TYR A 123 -5.55 -0.37 20.32
N GLU A 124 -4.61 -1.17 20.85
CA GLU A 124 -3.43 -0.70 21.55
C GLU A 124 -2.17 -1.05 20.76
N LYS A 125 -1.10 -0.31 20.96
CA LYS A 125 0.21 -0.60 20.34
C LYS A 125 1.16 -1.21 21.36
N VAL A 126 1.82 -2.31 20.97
CA VAL A 126 2.85 -2.97 21.77
C VAL A 126 4.14 -3.11 20.95
N GLN A 127 5.27 -2.76 21.54
CA GLN A 127 6.58 -2.84 20.90
C GLN A 127 7.13 -4.26 21.03
N ILE A 128 7.42 -4.91 19.90
CA ILE A 128 7.93 -6.29 19.86
C ILE A 128 9.15 -6.34 18.96
N SER A 129 10.22 -6.99 19.43
CA SER A 129 11.44 -7.28 18.65
C SER A 129 11.63 -8.76 18.33
N LYS A 130 10.63 -9.59 18.64
CA LYS A 130 10.67 -11.04 18.41
C LYS A 130 9.96 -11.39 17.11
N GLN A 131 10.61 -12.15 16.25
CA GLN A 131 10.05 -12.61 14.99
C GLN A 131 9.08 -13.78 15.22
N VAL A 132 7.79 -13.50 15.27
CA VAL A 132 6.73 -14.47 15.52
C VAL A 132 5.62 -14.36 14.48
N SER A 133 4.87 -15.45 14.23
CA SER A 133 3.68 -15.41 13.39
C SER A 133 2.48 -14.88 14.17
N LEU A 134 1.61 -14.09 13.52
CA LEU A 134 0.35 -13.64 14.11
C LEU A 134 -0.54 -14.83 14.51
N LYS A 135 -0.45 -15.97 13.79
CA LYS A 135 -1.19 -17.19 14.12
C LYS A 135 -0.76 -17.75 15.46
N ALA A 136 0.55 -17.91 15.69
CA ALA A 136 1.08 -18.44 16.95
C ALA A 136 0.84 -17.49 18.12
N LEU A 137 1.01 -16.17 17.87
CA LEU A 137 0.72 -15.15 18.86
C LEU A 137 -0.78 -15.15 19.24
N GLY A 138 -1.66 -15.10 18.23
CA GLY A 138 -3.11 -15.09 18.45
C GLY A 138 -3.61 -16.27 19.29
N ALA A 139 -3.08 -17.48 19.02
CA ALA A 139 -3.38 -18.67 19.82
C ALA A 139 -2.93 -18.55 21.28
N LYS A 140 -1.82 -17.84 21.54
CA LYS A 140 -1.31 -17.64 22.91
C LYS A 140 -2.09 -16.60 23.71
N ILE A 141 -2.59 -15.56 23.05
CA ILE A 141 -3.28 -14.42 23.71
C ILE A 141 -4.81 -14.51 23.59
N ASP A 142 -5.31 -15.59 23.02
CA ASP A 142 -6.75 -15.81 22.73
C ASP A 142 -7.37 -14.66 21.92
N VAL A 143 -6.77 -14.40 20.75
CA VAL A 143 -7.25 -13.43 19.76
C VAL A 143 -7.27 -14.09 18.38
N PRO A 144 -8.39 -14.04 17.65
CA PRO A 144 -8.50 -14.60 16.31
C PRO A 144 -7.43 -14.03 15.36
N LEU A 145 -6.84 -14.89 14.54
CA LEU A 145 -5.87 -14.48 13.52
C LEU A 145 -6.45 -13.40 12.60
N LYS A 146 -7.73 -13.49 12.25
CA LYS A 146 -8.42 -12.51 11.39
C LYS A 146 -8.30 -11.10 11.98
N THR A 147 -8.62 -10.93 13.26
CA THR A 147 -8.55 -9.65 13.97
C THR A 147 -7.12 -9.08 13.96
N LEU A 148 -6.10 -9.90 14.25
CA LEU A 148 -4.71 -9.44 14.22
C LEU A 148 -4.25 -9.04 12.81
N VAL A 149 -4.73 -9.71 11.77
CA VAL A 149 -4.43 -9.38 10.37
C VAL A 149 -5.13 -8.10 9.94
N GLU A 150 -6.38 -7.89 10.36
CA GLU A 150 -7.12 -6.65 10.08
C GLU A 150 -6.49 -5.42 10.74
N LEU A 151 -5.96 -5.58 11.95
CA LEU A 151 -5.24 -4.51 12.66
C LEU A 151 -3.83 -4.25 12.09
N ASN A 152 -3.19 -5.25 11.45
CA ASN A 152 -1.82 -5.16 10.92
C ASN A 152 -1.75 -5.65 9.47
N PRO A 153 -2.48 -5.03 8.54
CA PRO A 153 -2.55 -5.49 7.14
C PRO A 153 -1.24 -5.32 6.38
N GLU A 154 -0.31 -4.50 6.89
CA GLU A 154 1.02 -4.27 6.32
C GLU A 154 1.97 -5.46 6.46
N LEU A 155 1.67 -6.43 7.34
CA LEU A 155 2.50 -7.63 7.55
C LEU A 155 2.30 -8.64 6.41
N ARG A 156 3.21 -8.66 5.44
CA ARG A 156 3.14 -9.41 4.18
C ARG A 156 2.98 -10.92 4.35
N TYR A 157 3.59 -11.50 5.39
CA TYR A 157 3.55 -12.94 5.68
C TYR A 157 2.78 -13.26 6.97
N LYS A 158 2.10 -12.27 7.56
CA LYS A 158 1.50 -12.40 8.90
C LYS A 158 2.53 -12.82 9.95
N ILE A 159 3.77 -12.34 9.77
CA ILE A 159 4.92 -12.60 10.65
C ILE A 159 5.57 -11.26 10.95
N LEU A 160 5.87 -11.01 12.23
CA LEU A 160 6.56 -9.82 12.68
C LEU A 160 8.02 -9.84 12.20
N PRO A 161 8.63 -8.69 11.89
CA PRO A 161 10.06 -8.59 11.63
C PRO A 161 10.85 -8.89 12.92
N GLN A 162 12.15 -9.12 12.78
CA GLN A 162 13.05 -9.26 13.91
C GLN A 162 13.39 -7.91 14.55
N GLU A 163 13.26 -6.83 13.78
CA GLU A 163 13.46 -5.45 14.24
C GLU A 163 12.29 -5.02 15.12
N LEU A 164 12.50 -3.95 15.90
CA LEU A 164 11.47 -3.37 16.75
C LEU A 164 10.25 -2.95 15.90
N TYR A 165 9.12 -3.56 16.18
CA TYR A 165 7.87 -3.36 15.46
C TYR A 165 6.74 -2.99 16.42
N SER A 166 5.92 -2.02 16.04
CA SER A 166 4.76 -1.56 16.79
C SER A 166 3.51 -2.35 16.37
N LEU A 167 3.27 -3.47 17.03
CA LEU A 167 2.12 -4.33 16.76
C LEU A 167 0.83 -3.71 17.31
N LYS A 168 -0.20 -3.63 16.48
CA LYS A 168 -1.57 -3.26 16.89
C LYS A 168 -2.29 -4.52 17.38
N VAL A 169 -2.84 -4.46 18.59
CA VAL A 169 -3.61 -5.55 19.22
C VAL A 169 -4.94 -5.00 19.73
N PRO A 170 -6.00 -5.81 19.87
CA PRO A 170 -7.25 -5.36 20.46
C PRO A 170 -7.05 -4.71 21.83
N LYS A 171 -7.86 -3.74 22.17
CA LYS A 171 -7.86 -3.05 23.46
C LYS A 171 -7.90 -4.06 24.63
N GLY A 172 -7.08 -3.84 25.66
CA GLY A 172 -6.93 -4.72 26.83
C GLY A 172 -6.06 -5.95 26.58
N LYS A 173 -5.44 -6.12 25.41
CA LYS A 173 -4.54 -7.27 25.11
C LYS A 173 -3.05 -6.94 25.19
N LYS A 174 -2.67 -5.68 25.37
CA LYS A 174 -1.27 -5.24 25.42
C LYS A 174 -0.46 -5.98 26.50
N ASP A 175 -0.93 -5.99 27.74
CA ASP A 175 -0.21 -6.59 28.86
C ASP A 175 -0.12 -8.12 28.72
N VAL A 176 -1.17 -8.74 28.16
CA VAL A 176 -1.18 -10.19 27.86
C VAL A 176 -0.11 -10.54 26.82
N VAL A 177 0.05 -9.69 25.78
CA VAL A 177 1.11 -9.88 24.78
C VAL A 177 2.48 -9.76 25.41
N VAL A 178 2.73 -8.72 26.22
CA VAL A 178 4.03 -8.52 26.91
C VAL A 178 4.37 -9.72 27.77
N ALA A 179 3.41 -10.26 28.52
CA ALA A 179 3.62 -11.41 29.42
C ALA A 179 3.92 -12.71 28.64
N LYS A 180 3.26 -12.92 27.49
CA LYS A 180 3.29 -14.20 26.78
C LYS A 180 4.20 -14.27 25.56
N ILE A 181 4.75 -13.13 25.09
CA ILE A 181 5.55 -13.09 23.86
C ILE A 181 6.81 -13.97 23.92
N SER A 182 7.41 -14.15 25.11
CA SER A 182 8.57 -15.02 25.31
C SER A 182 8.27 -16.48 24.99
N GLU A 183 7.04 -16.93 25.21
CA GLU A 183 6.60 -18.32 25.00
C GLU A 183 6.23 -18.61 23.53
N VAL A 184 6.01 -17.58 22.69
CA VAL A 184 5.64 -17.75 21.29
C VAL A 184 6.85 -18.22 20.49
N PRO A 185 6.76 -19.32 19.71
CA PRO A 185 7.88 -19.80 18.92
C PRO A 185 8.30 -18.81 17.83
N VAL A 186 9.61 -18.72 17.57
CA VAL A 186 10.15 -17.93 16.44
C VAL A 186 9.65 -18.52 15.13
N SER A 187 9.23 -17.65 14.23
CA SER A 187 8.69 -18.02 12.92
C SER A 187 9.47 -17.32 11.81
N SER A 188 9.74 -18.00 10.72
CA SER A 188 10.39 -17.42 9.54
C SER A 188 9.43 -17.39 8.37
N PRO A 189 9.47 -16.33 7.52
CA PRO A 189 8.68 -16.29 6.33
C PRO A 189 9.11 -17.39 5.35
N PRO A 190 8.19 -17.89 4.52
CA PRO A 190 8.51 -18.90 3.53
C PRO A 190 9.66 -18.42 2.65
N ARG A 191 10.51 -19.36 2.25
CA ARG A 191 11.57 -19.03 1.27
C ARG A 191 10.87 -18.56 -0.02
N PRO A 192 11.35 -17.48 -0.67
CA PRO A 192 10.78 -17.05 -1.93
C PRO A 192 10.89 -18.19 -2.95
N ALA A 193 9.80 -18.47 -3.64
CA ALA A 193 9.77 -19.51 -4.69
C ALA A 193 10.76 -19.20 -5.84
N PHE A 194 11.02 -17.93 -6.06
CA PHE A 194 11.95 -17.44 -7.09
C PHE A 194 12.82 -16.32 -6.55
N VAL A 195 14.07 -16.28 -7.01
CA VAL A 195 14.99 -15.16 -6.83
C VAL A 195 15.10 -14.43 -8.17
N TYR A 196 14.78 -13.14 -8.19
CA TYR A 196 14.90 -12.33 -9.40
C TYR A 196 16.32 -11.76 -9.51
N HIS A 197 16.93 -11.95 -10.68
CA HIS A 197 18.22 -11.40 -11.03
C HIS A 197 18.06 -10.44 -12.22
N ARG A 198 18.51 -9.20 -12.05
CA ARG A 198 18.60 -8.25 -13.18
C ARG A 198 19.89 -8.53 -13.94
N VAL A 199 19.76 -9.07 -15.14
CA VAL A 199 20.90 -9.38 -16.01
C VAL A 199 21.62 -8.09 -16.40
N ARG A 200 22.94 -8.08 -16.27
CA ARG A 200 23.81 -6.98 -16.72
C ARG A 200 24.49 -7.37 -18.01
N HIS A 201 24.95 -6.37 -18.76
CA HIS A 201 25.73 -6.62 -19.97
C HIS A 201 26.95 -7.50 -19.68
N GLY A 202 27.18 -8.55 -20.49
CA GLY A 202 28.27 -9.51 -20.32
C GLY A 202 27.98 -10.68 -19.36
N GLU A 203 26.85 -10.70 -18.63
CA GLU A 203 26.51 -11.87 -17.81
C GLU A 203 25.93 -13.01 -18.65
N THR A 204 26.39 -14.24 -18.37
CA THR A 204 25.89 -15.45 -19.01
C THR A 204 25.00 -16.24 -18.08
N LEU A 205 24.08 -17.06 -18.62
CA LEU A 205 23.25 -17.96 -17.82
C LEU A 205 24.07 -18.88 -16.92
N SER A 206 25.24 -19.31 -17.36
CA SER A 206 26.17 -20.14 -16.59
C SER A 206 26.76 -19.39 -15.38
N ALA A 207 27.14 -18.12 -15.56
CA ALA A 207 27.64 -17.29 -14.48
C ALA A 207 26.53 -17.01 -13.43
N ILE A 208 25.32 -16.69 -13.90
CA ILE A 208 24.14 -16.48 -13.05
C ILE A 208 23.79 -17.77 -12.30
N ALA A 209 23.77 -18.92 -12.97
CA ALA A 209 23.49 -20.21 -12.34
C ALA A 209 24.49 -20.52 -11.22
N ARG A 210 25.79 -20.29 -11.44
CA ARG A 210 26.84 -20.45 -10.43
C ARG A 210 26.63 -19.52 -9.24
N LYS A 211 26.34 -18.24 -9.50
CA LYS A 211 26.09 -17.22 -8.48
C LYS A 211 24.95 -17.62 -7.54
N TYR A 212 23.87 -18.19 -8.06
CA TYR A 212 22.69 -18.59 -7.28
C TYR A 212 22.66 -20.07 -6.91
N ARG A 213 23.76 -20.80 -7.09
CA ARG A 213 23.90 -22.24 -6.77
C ARG A 213 22.75 -23.06 -7.38
N THR A 214 22.47 -22.81 -8.67
CA THR A 214 21.48 -23.52 -9.47
C THR A 214 22.09 -23.96 -10.80
N ASN A 215 21.30 -24.47 -11.73
CA ASN A 215 21.73 -24.85 -13.06
C ASN A 215 20.98 -24.06 -14.16
N ILE A 216 21.58 -24.01 -15.35
CA ILE A 216 21.03 -23.29 -16.50
C ILE A 216 19.63 -23.79 -16.86
N ARG A 217 19.38 -25.11 -16.77
CA ARG A 217 18.09 -25.73 -17.11
C ARG A 217 16.97 -25.19 -16.21
N ASN A 218 17.24 -25.02 -14.91
CA ASN A 218 16.27 -24.45 -13.96
C ASN A 218 15.97 -22.98 -14.29
N ILE A 219 16.99 -22.18 -14.62
CA ILE A 219 16.81 -20.79 -15.02
C ILE A 219 15.99 -20.71 -16.31
N ALA A 220 16.36 -21.52 -17.33
CA ALA A 220 15.66 -21.55 -18.61
C ALA A 220 14.19 -21.94 -18.45
N ARG A 221 13.89 -22.97 -17.66
CA ARG A 221 12.52 -23.41 -17.37
C ARG A 221 11.71 -22.35 -16.64
N ALA A 222 12.30 -21.67 -15.64
CA ALA A 222 11.62 -20.64 -14.86
C ALA A 222 11.31 -19.36 -15.68
N ASN A 223 11.99 -19.15 -16.82
CA ASN A 223 11.86 -17.98 -17.69
C ASN A 223 11.30 -18.31 -19.08
N ASN A 224 10.86 -19.55 -19.33
CA ASN A 224 10.40 -20.03 -20.64
C ASN A 224 11.42 -19.76 -21.77
N ILE A 225 12.72 -19.86 -21.46
CA ILE A 225 13.78 -19.73 -22.45
C ILE A 225 13.96 -21.09 -23.10
N ASN A 226 13.54 -21.22 -24.36
CA ASN A 226 13.83 -22.37 -25.18
C ASN A 226 15.27 -22.31 -25.65
N LYS A 227 15.92 -23.51 -25.79
CA LYS A 227 17.27 -23.62 -26.37
C LYS A 227 17.26 -23.29 -27.85
#